data_a9c762ba7a28469dd00e82227a1f79ea
#
_entry.id   a9c762ba7a28469dd00e82227a1f79ea
#
_cell.length_a   1.000
_cell.length_b   1.000
_cell.length_c   1.000
_cell.angle_alpha   90.00
_cell.angle_beta   90.00
_cell.angle_gamma   90.00
#
_symmetry.space_group_name_H-M   'P 1'
#
loop_
_entity.id
_entity.type
_entity.pdbx_description
1 polymer ?
#
loop_
_entity_poly.entity_id
_entity_poly.type
_entity_poly.pdbx_seq_one_letter_code
_entity_poly.pdbx_strand_id
1 'polypeptide(L)'
;MQIKAEEISQIIKDQIAGYKKDIDLKETGTVLSVGDGIARVYGVENCQAMELLEFPGNIFGLALNLEEDNVGCAVLGDVRFIKEGDIVKRTGRIAEVPVGPEMEGRVVDGIGQPIDGKGPITAKEFRKMEVIAPGVIARKGVHEPCYTGAKAVDAMTPVGRGQRELVIGDRQIGKTALCVDAIIAQKNTDVHCIYVAIGQKKSTVALVVENLRKHGAMEYTTVVAACASDPAPMQYVSAFAGCTMGEYFRDNGQHALIIYDDLSKQAVSYRELSMLLRRPPGREAYPGDIFFNHSRLLERAAKLSDALGAGSLTALPIIETQAGDVSAFIPTNVISMTDGQVYLEPSLFFAGVRPAINVGLSVSRVGGAAQVKAMKQVAGTLRLDLAQYRELAAFSSFGSDLDAATQAQLTRGERLVEILKQPQYQPLPMEKQVTIIFAGTKGFLDKFPVNTLADYEQELYSYIEANEPSIFTELHEKQVISPELEERMKKTLATFGETFKATKGLN
;
A
#
# COMPACT_ATOMS: atom_id res chain seq x y z
N MET A 1 62.71 -39.66 -27.75
CA MET A 1 62.78 -38.35 -27.08
C MET A 1 62.42 -38.58 -25.63
N GLN A 2 63.39 -38.55 -24.73
CA GLN A 2 63.10 -38.61 -23.28
C GLN A 2 62.80 -37.15 -22.84
N ILE A 3 61.57 -36.91 -22.42
CA ILE A 3 61.18 -35.64 -21.82
C ILE A 3 61.91 -35.56 -20.48
N LYS A 4 62.71 -34.52 -20.24
CA LYS A 4 63.41 -34.33 -18.98
C LYS A 4 62.42 -34.04 -17.85
N ALA A 5 62.69 -34.57 -16.66
CA ALA A 5 61.85 -34.37 -15.48
C ALA A 5 61.62 -32.91 -15.11
N GLU A 6 62.54 -32.02 -15.53
CA GLU A 6 62.40 -30.56 -15.35
C GLU A 6 61.32 -29.95 -16.29
N GLU A 7 61.15 -30.44 -17.53
CA GLU A 7 60.13 -29.98 -18.43
C GLU A 7 58.72 -30.41 -17.98
N ILE A 8 58.57 -31.63 -17.42
CA ILE A 8 57.34 -32.09 -16.83
C ILE A 8 56.97 -31.25 -15.57
N SER A 9 57.99 -30.92 -14.77
CA SER A 9 57.79 -30.07 -13.58
C SER A 9 57.36 -28.63 -13.97
N GLN A 10 57.92 -28.11 -15.07
CA GLN A 10 57.54 -26.78 -15.58
C GLN A 10 56.11 -26.79 -16.17
N ILE A 11 55.78 -27.79 -16.96
CA ILE A 11 54.40 -27.95 -17.50
C ILE A 11 53.36 -28.09 -16.38
N ILE A 12 53.68 -28.85 -15.35
CA ILE A 12 52.82 -28.98 -14.18
C ILE A 12 52.70 -27.65 -13.41
N LYS A 13 53.81 -26.91 -13.24
CA LYS A 13 53.78 -25.57 -12.62
C LYS A 13 52.96 -24.56 -13.44
N ASP A 14 53.10 -24.58 -14.77
CA ASP A 14 52.37 -23.69 -15.69
C ASP A 14 50.88 -24.07 -15.74
N GLN A 15 50.54 -25.36 -15.68
CA GLN A 15 49.15 -25.83 -15.54
C GLN A 15 48.57 -25.45 -14.17
N ILE A 16 49.30 -25.59 -13.10
CA ILE A 16 48.88 -25.14 -11.76
C ILE A 16 48.76 -23.61 -11.67
N ALA A 17 49.65 -22.85 -12.32
CA ALA A 17 49.58 -21.41 -12.41
C ALA A 17 48.43 -20.93 -13.30
N GLY A 18 48.15 -21.64 -14.40
CA GLY A 18 46.95 -21.43 -15.25
C GLY A 18 45.66 -21.81 -14.56
N TYR A 19 45.67 -22.78 -13.65
CA TYR A 19 44.55 -23.15 -12.81
C TYR A 19 44.25 -22.14 -11.68
N LYS A 20 45.17 -21.24 -11.39
CA LYS A 20 44.96 -20.12 -10.42
C LYS A 20 44.32 -18.88 -11.03
N LYS A 21 43.96 -18.88 -12.31
CA LYS A 21 43.11 -17.85 -12.89
C LYS A 21 41.66 -18.32 -12.87
N ASP A 22 40.90 -17.71 -12.00
CA ASP A 22 39.43 -17.75 -11.96
C ASP A 22 38.77 -19.12 -11.71
N ILE A 23 39.19 -19.85 -10.71
CA ILE A 23 38.26 -20.63 -9.94
C ILE A 23 37.85 -19.72 -8.77
N ASP A 24 36.87 -18.89 -8.96
CA ASP A 24 35.89 -18.57 -7.94
C ASP A 24 35.31 -19.93 -7.54
N LEU A 25 35.90 -20.57 -6.53
CA LEU A 25 35.36 -21.76 -5.90
C LEU A 25 34.13 -21.30 -5.15
N LYS A 26 33.05 -21.07 -5.92
CA LYS A 26 31.74 -20.92 -5.35
C LYS A 26 31.48 -22.21 -4.63
N GLU A 27 31.36 -22.12 -3.31
CA GLU A 27 31.02 -23.26 -2.47
C GLU A 27 29.76 -23.93 -3.04
N THR A 28 29.85 -25.22 -3.30
CA THR A 28 28.76 -25.99 -3.89
C THR A 28 28.21 -26.96 -2.87
N GLY A 29 26.90 -27.07 -2.85
CA GLY A 29 26.17 -28.05 -2.05
C GLY A 29 25.39 -29.00 -2.93
N THR A 30 24.70 -29.93 -2.27
CA THR A 30 23.84 -30.94 -2.92
C THR A 30 22.45 -30.88 -2.31
N VAL A 31 21.42 -30.97 -3.16
CA VAL A 31 20.03 -31.06 -2.72
C VAL A 31 19.80 -32.41 -2.03
N LEU A 32 19.44 -32.39 -0.74
CA LEU A 32 19.05 -33.57 0.03
C LEU A 32 17.61 -33.98 -0.22
N SER A 33 16.74 -32.98 -0.30
CA SER A 33 15.31 -33.17 -0.58
C SER A 33 14.71 -31.90 -1.14
N VAL A 34 13.66 -32.04 -1.95
CA VAL A 34 12.90 -30.90 -2.50
C VAL A 34 11.41 -31.25 -2.52
N GLY A 35 10.57 -30.29 -2.15
CA GLY A 35 9.11 -30.43 -2.17
C GLY A 35 8.43 -29.17 -1.65
N ASP A 36 7.22 -28.89 -2.13
CA ASP A 36 6.34 -27.82 -1.65
C ASP A 36 7.00 -26.43 -1.58
N GLY A 37 7.92 -26.13 -2.50
CA GLY A 37 8.62 -24.83 -2.55
C GLY A 37 9.84 -24.74 -1.61
N ILE A 38 10.21 -25.81 -0.91
CA ILE A 38 11.39 -25.87 -0.03
C ILE A 38 12.39 -26.88 -0.58
N ALA A 39 13.67 -26.54 -0.53
CA ALA A 39 14.79 -27.44 -0.75
C ALA A 39 15.69 -27.47 0.48
N ARG A 40 16.21 -28.65 0.83
CA ARG A 40 17.27 -28.82 1.83
C ARG A 40 18.57 -29.08 1.13
N VAL A 41 19.58 -28.29 1.45
CA VAL A 41 20.89 -28.31 0.78
C VAL A 41 21.98 -28.63 1.79
N TYR A 42 22.82 -29.62 1.48
CA TYR A 42 23.99 -30.02 2.26
C TYR A 42 25.27 -29.44 1.65
N GLY A 43 26.28 -29.15 2.46
CA GLY A 43 27.63 -28.78 1.99
C GLY A 43 27.80 -27.30 1.63
N VAL A 44 26.92 -26.42 2.14
CA VAL A 44 27.03 -24.96 2.03
C VAL A 44 27.19 -24.33 3.42
N GLU A 45 28.24 -24.74 4.11
CA GLU A 45 28.48 -24.40 5.54
C GLU A 45 28.64 -22.91 5.82
N ASN A 46 29.19 -22.15 4.86
CA ASN A 46 29.38 -20.72 5.00
C ASN A 46 28.20 -19.88 4.49
N CYS A 47 27.05 -20.51 4.18
CA CYS A 47 25.87 -19.83 3.70
C CYS A 47 25.32 -18.88 4.78
N GLN A 48 24.91 -17.69 4.36
CA GLN A 48 24.32 -16.69 5.23
C GLN A 48 22.79 -16.73 5.16
N ALA A 49 22.13 -16.30 6.24
CA ALA A 49 20.69 -16.10 6.20
C ALA A 49 20.31 -15.07 5.12
N MET A 50 19.24 -15.36 4.38
CA MET A 50 18.80 -14.55 3.22
C MET A 50 19.76 -14.54 2.04
N GLU A 51 20.76 -15.41 2.00
CA GLU A 51 21.62 -15.59 0.83
C GLU A 51 20.86 -16.28 -0.29
N LEU A 52 21.08 -15.84 -1.53
CA LEU A 52 20.56 -16.50 -2.72
C LEU A 52 21.45 -17.70 -3.08
N LEU A 53 20.83 -18.86 -3.23
CA LEU A 53 21.45 -20.07 -3.74
C LEU A 53 20.96 -20.33 -5.18
N GLU A 54 21.88 -20.66 -6.08
CA GLU A 54 21.59 -20.93 -7.50
C GLU A 54 21.42 -22.44 -7.69
N PHE A 55 20.23 -22.85 -8.10
CA PHE A 55 19.85 -24.20 -8.49
C PHE A 55 19.98 -24.39 -10.01
N PRO A 56 19.96 -25.64 -10.53
CA PRO A 56 19.91 -25.89 -11.96
C PRO A 56 18.75 -25.15 -12.64
N GLY A 57 18.95 -24.72 -13.89
CA GLY A 57 17.94 -24.01 -14.67
C GLY A 57 17.75 -22.53 -14.29
N ASN A 58 18.75 -21.90 -13.67
CA ASN A 58 18.69 -20.50 -13.20
C ASN A 58 17.56 -20.23 -12.20
N ILE A 59 17.21 -21.24 -11.42
CA ILE A 59 16.26 -21.10 -10.31
C ILE A 59 17.03 -20.66 -9.08
N PHE A 60 16.51 -19.67 -8.36
CA PHE A 60 17.11 -19.21 -7.13
C PHE A 60 16.33 -19.72 -5.91
N GLY A 61 17.04 -19.96 -4.82
CA GLY A 61 16.47 -20.25 -3.53
C GLY A 61 17.00 -19.29 -2.48
N LEU A 62 16.17 -18.99 -1.51
CA LEU A 62 16.49 -18.11 -0.39
C LEU A 62 16.82 -18.94 0.84
N ALA A 63 18.02 -18.83 1.39
CA ALA A 63 18.43 -19.52 2.61
C ALA A 63 17.70 -18.92 3.82
N LEU A 64 16.84 -19.72 4.47
CA LEU A 64 16.02 -19.29 5.60
C LEU A 64 16.33 -19.98 6.92
N ASN A 65 16.64 -21.29 6.88
CA ASN A 65 17.07 -22.04 8.05
C ASN A 65 18.53 -22.46 7.85
N LEU A 66 19.38 -22.08 8.79
CA LEU A 66 20.77 -22.51 8.84
C LEU A 66 20.84 -23.55 9.96
N GLU A 67 20.82 -24.84 9.60
CA GLU A 67 20.96 -25.97 10.53
C GLU A 67 22.42 -26.45 10.54
N GLU A 68 22.79 -27.29 11.49
CA GLU A 68 24.17 -27.70 11.67
C GLU A 68 24.75 -28.42 10.45
N ASP A 69 23.93 -29.25 9.79
CA ASP A 69 24.32 -30.10 8.67
C ASP A 69 23.62 -29.78 7.34
N ASN A 70 22.66 -28.89 7.34
CA ASN A 70 21.95 -28.50 6.12
C ASN A 70 21.39 -27.08 6.17
N VAL A 71 21.06 -26.55 5.00
CA VAL A 71 20.39 -25.25 4.83
C VAL A 71 19.01 -25.47 4.24
N GLY A 72 17.98 -24.99 4.94
CA GLY A 72 16.60 -24.96 4.45
C GLY A 72 16.38 -23.72 3.57
N CYS A 73 16.11 -23.97 2.28
CA CYS A 73 15.94 -22.93 1.27
C CYS A 73 14.50 -22.84 0.80
N ALA A 74 13.96 -21.63 0.74
CA ALA A 74 12.72 -21.33 0.04
C ALA A 74 13.01 -21.12 -1.44
N VAL A 75 12.47 -21.96 -2.32
CA VAL A 75 12.72 -21.91 -3.76
C VAL A 75 11.88 -20.79 -4.40
N LEU A 76 12.53 -19.85 -5.08
CA LEU A 76 11.92 -18.74 -5.77
C LEU A 76 11.66 -19.08 -7.25
N GLY A 77 10.95 -20.17 -7.48
CA GLY A 77 10.67 -20.68 -8.82
C GLY A 77 9.97 -22.04 -8.81
N ASP A 78 9.94 -22.69 -9.96
CA ASP A 78 9.27 -23.98 -10.12
C ASP A 78 10.14 -25.13 -9.61
N VAL A 79 9.77 -25.71 -8.49
CA VAL A 79 10.49 -26.84 -7.85
C VAL A 79 10.52 -28.11 -8.69
N ARG A 80 9.64 -28.25 -9.70
CA ARG A 80 9.58 -29.45 -10.56
C ARG A 80 10.84 -29.67 -11.38
N PHE A 81 11.65 -28.65 -11.55
CA PHE A 81 12.94 -28.73 -12.27
C PHE A 81 14.13 -29.03 -11.36
N ILE A 82 13.93 -29.15 -10.06
CA ILE A 82 14.97 -29.45 -9.07
C ILE A 82 14.78 -30.90 -8.59
N LYS A 83 15.88 -31.64 -8.50
CA LYS A 83 15.89 -33.05 -8.05
C LYS A 83 16.86 -33.25 -6.90
N GLU A 84 16.60 -34.27 -6.12
CA GLU A 84 17.56 -34.78 -5.11
C GLU A 84 18.89 -35.14 -5.82
N GLY A 85 20.00 -34.74 -5.22
CA GLY A 85 21.33 -34.92 -5.78
C GLY A 85 21.80 -33.80 -6.72
N ASP A 86 20.94 -32.84 -7.06
CA ASP A 86 21.33 -31.69 -7.88
C ASP A 86 22.36 -30.82 -7.15
N ILE A 87 23.27 -30.23 -7.94
CA ILE A 87 24.31 -29.33 -7.40
C ILE A 87 23.73 -27.92 -7.27
N VAL A 88 23.91 -27.34 -6.09
CA VAL A 88 23.51 -25.96 -5.74
C VAL A 88 24.76 -25.15 -5.52
N LYS A 89 24.79 -23.91 -6.04
CA LYS A 89 25.93 -22.99 -5.89
C LYS A 89 25.56 -21.85 -4.97
N ARG A 90 26.45 -21.53 -4.02
CA ARG A 90 26.37 -20.28 -3.29
C ARG A 90 26.64 -19.10 -4.23
N THR A 91 25.82 -18.07 -4.11
CA THR A 91 26.08 -16.83 -4.87
C THR A 91 26.92 -15.84 -4.07
N GLY A 92 26.97 -15.96 -2.75
CA GLY A 92 27.58 -14.98 -1.84
C GLY A 92 26.78 -13.67 -1.78
N ARG A 93 25.60 -13.62 -2.42
CA ARG A 93 24.75 -12.43 -2.50
C ARG A 93 23.53 -12.61 -1.61
N ILE A 94 23.33 -11.68 -0.71
CA ILE A 94 22.06 -11.56 0.02
C ILE A 94 20.96 -11.15 -0.95
N ALA A 95 19.75 -11.63 -0.75
CA ALA A 95 18.62 -11.31 -1.61
C ALA A 95 18.47 -9.80 -1.82
N GLU A 96 18.51 -9.40 -3.07
CA GLU A 96 18.41 -8.01 -3.53
C GLU A 96 17.44 -7.88 -4.70
N VAL A 97 16.89 -6.67 -4.87
CA VAL A 97 15.97 -6.35 -5.97
C VAL A 97 16.43 -5.11 -6.72
N PRO A 98 16.10 -5.02 -8.02
CA PRO A 98 16.33 -3.80 -8.78
C PRO A 98 15.47 -2.67 -8.22
N VAL A 99 16.03 -1.46 -8.18
CA VAL A 99 15.36 -0.26 -7.70
C VAL A 99 15.61 0.91 -8.64
N GLY A 100 14.80 1.93 -8.57
CA GLY A 100 14.99 3.17 -9.33
C GLY A 100 13.82 3.50 -10.26
N PRO A 101 13.91 4.64 -10.97
CA PRO A 101 12.88 5.09 -11.89
C PRO A 101 12.62 4.12 -13.05
N GLU A 102 13.58 3.27 -13.37
CA GLU A 102 13.46 2.26 -14.43
C GLU A 102 12.41 1.18 -14.11
N MET A 103 11.97 1.11 -12.85
CA MET A 103 10.92 0.21 -12.39
C MET A 103 9.51 0.78 -12.63
N GLU A 104 9.37 2.08 -12.84
CA GLU A 104 8.07 2.72 -13.06
C GLU A 104 7.45 2.28 -14.38
N GLY A 105 6.14 2.11 -14.39
CA GLY A 105 5.39 1.60 -15.53
C GLY A 105 5.55 0.10 -15.77
N ARG A 106 6.27 -0.62 -14.91
CA ARG A 106 6.56 -2.04 -15.05
C ARG A 106 5.72 -2.89 -14.08
N VAL A 107 5.47 -4.13 -14.53
CA VAL A 107 4.91 -5.18 -13.67
C VAL A 107 5.99 -6.25 -13.50
N VAL A 108 6.36 -6.49 -12.25
CA VAL A 108 7.45 -7.41 -11.88
C VAL A 108 6.95 -8.46 -10.89
N ASP A 109 7.69 -9.55 -10.77
CA ASP A 109 7.44 -10.59 -9.77
C ASP A 109 8.01 -10.22 -8.38
N GLY A 110 7.92 -11.15 -7.41
CA GLY A 110 8.38 -10.94 -6.03
C GLY A 110 9.89 -10.76 -5.85
N ILE A 111 10.70 -10.90 -6.90
CA ILE A 111 12.15 -10.66 -6.89
C ILE A 111 12.56 -9.58 -7.91
N GLY A 112 11.58 -8.86 -8.46
CA GLY A 112 11.82 -7.74 -9.35
C GLY A 112 12.07 -8.12 -10.81
N GLN A 113 11.81 -9.36 -11.23
CA GLN A 113 11.89 -9.76 -12.63
C GLN A 113 10.65 -9.31 -13.41
N PRO A 114 10.80 -8.76 -14.63
CA PRO A 114 9.65 -8.29 -15.39
C PRO A 114 8.77 -9.43 -15.89
N ILE A 115 7.46 -9.27 -15.69
CA ILE A 115 6.41 -10.23 -16.13
C ILE A 115 5.38 -9.58 -17.07
N ASP A 116 5.63 -8.36 -17.50
CA ASP A 116 4.72 -7.53 -18.31
C ASP A 116 4.92 -7.67 -19.83
N GLY A 117 5.87 -8.51 -20.27
CA GLY A 117 6.19 -8.71 -21.67
C GLY A 117 6.91 -7.55 -22.36
N LYS A 118 7.32 -6.50 -21.62
CA LYS A 118 8.03 -5.34 -22.16
C LYS A 118 9.56 -5.51 -22.25
N GLY A 119 10.05 -6.74 -22.09
CA GLY A 119 11.48 -7.02 -22.10
C GLY A 119 12.20 -6.75 -20.77
N PRO A 120 13.51 -7.01 -20.69
CA PRO A 120 14.30 -6.86 -19.47
C PRO A 120 14.35 -5.42 -18.97
N ILE A 121 14.52 -5.26 -17.66
CA ILE A 121 14.70 -3.96 -17.02
C ILE A 121 16.21 -3.74 -16.83
N THR A 122 16.72 -2.62 -17.35
CA THR A 122 18.12 -2.23 -17.15
C THR A 122 18.20 -1.34 -15.90
N ALA A 123 18.06 -1.95 -14.73
CA ALA A 123 18.22 -1.24 -13.47
C ALA A 123 19.68 -0.86 -13.24
N LYS A 124 19.90 0.36 -12.74
CA LYS A 124 21.24 0.87 -12.39
C LYS A 124 21.68 0.49 -10.98
N GLU A 125 20.71 0.26 -10.11
CA GLU A 125 20.97 -0.01 -8.69
C GLU A 125 20.15 -1.23 -8.22
N PHE A 126 20.78 -2.02 -7.34
CA PHE A 126 20.17 -3.13 -6.65
C PHE A 126 20.30 -2.90 -5.15
N ARG A 127 19.24 -3.17 -4.39
CA ARG A 127 19.24 -3.02 -2.93
C ARG A 127 18.76 -4.29 -2.25
N LYS A 128 19.32 -4.57 -1.08
CA LYS A 128 18.91 -5.72 -0.25
C LYS A 128 17.43 -5.63 0.10
N MET A 129 16.73 -6.76 -0.01
CA MET A 129 15.30 -6.84 0.34
C MET A 129 15.05 -6.63 1.83
N GLU A 130 15.95 -7.12 2.69
CA GLU A 130 15.84 -6.94 4.12
C GLU A 130 16.90 -5.98 4.64
N VAL A 131 16.41 -4.88 5.19
CA VAL A 131 17.21 -3.85 5.83
C VAL A 131 16.54 -3.43 7.13
N ILE A 132 17.33 -2.89 8.05
CA ILE A 132 16.82 -2.34 9.31
C ILE A 132 16.10 -1.02 9.02
N ALA A 133 14.91 -0.85 9.60
CA ALA A 133 14.13 0.37 9.49
C ALA A 133 14.89 1.59 10.03
N PRO A 134 14.62 2.80 9.52
CA PRO A 134 15.23 4.03 10.04
C PRO A 134 15.01 4.15 11.56
N GLY A 135 16.08 4.47 12.31
CA GLY A 135 16.00 4.70 13.73
C GLY A 135 15.28 6.00 14.10
N VAL A 136 15.03 6.22 15.40
CA VAL A 136 14.26 7.38 15.90
C VAL A 136 14.89 8.72 15.46
N ILE A 137 16.20 8.84 15.52
CA ILE A 137 16.94 10.08 15.16
C ILE A 137 16.82 10.40 13.65
N ALA A 138 16.69 9.35 12.81
CA ALA A 138 16.56 9.50 11.36
C ALA A 138 15.16 9.96 10.93
N ARG A 139 14.17 9.93 11.82
CA ARG A 139 12.77 10.24 11.52
C ARG A 139 12.40 11.67 11.86
N LYS A 140 11.43 12.20 11.12
CA LYS A 140 10.71 13.43 11.41
C LYS A 140 9.23 13.13 11.63
N GLY A 141 8.55 13.91 12.45
CA GLY A 141 7.11 13.78 12.64
C GLY A 141 6.36 14.02 11.32
N VAL A 142 5.32 13.22 11.08
CA VAL A 142 4.44 13.35 9.90
C VAL A 142 3.64 14.65 10.00
N HIS A 143 3.73 15.51 8.98
CA HIS A 143 3.10 16.84 8.97
C HIS A 143 2.64 17.30 7.58
N GLU A 144 2.85 16.49 6.55
CA GLU A 144 2.47 16.78 5.17
C GLU A 144 1.36 15.81 4.75
N PRO A 145 0.31 16.27 4.05
CA PRO A 145 -0.76 15.39 3.59
C PRO A 145 -0.29 14.46 2.47
N CYS A 146 -0.80 13.22 2.49
CA CYS A 146 -0.80 12.30 1.37
C CYS A 146 -2.27 12.08 0.98
N TYR A 147 -2.76 12.86 0.02
CA TYR A 147 -4.16 12.80 -0.36
C TYR A 147 -4.52 11.47 -1.00
N THR A 148 -5.57 10.85 -0.49
CA THR A 148 -6.15 9.64 -1.08
C THR A 148 -7.16 9.96 -2.18
N GLY A 149 -7.61 11.21 -2.27
CA GLY A 149 -8.65 11.65 -3.17
C GLY A 149 -10.05 11.20 -2.77
N ALA A 150 -10.18 10.42 -1.69
CA ALA A 150 -11.45 10.00 -1.12
C ALA A 150 -11.91 11.01 -0.06
N LYS A 151 -13.01 11.72 -0.30
CA LYS A 151 -13.57 12.75 0.61
C LYS A 151 -13.66 12.25 2.05
N ALA A 152 -14.17 11.05 2.24
CA ALA A 152 -14.36 10.48 3.58
C ALA A 152 -13.05 10.21 4.31
N VAL A 153 -11.99 9.78 3.61
CA VAL A 153 -10.66 9.53 4.20
C VAL A 153 -9.98 10.85 4.50
N ASP A 154 -9.80 11.70 3.48
CA ASP A 154 -9.02 12.93 3.58
C ASP A 154 -9.62 13.92 4.61
N ALA A 155 -10.96 13.89 4.79
CA ALA A 155 -11.64 14.73 5.78
C ALA A 155 -11.60 14.16 7.21
N MET A 156 -11.74 12.83 7.40
CA MET A 156 -11.99 12.25 8.71
C MET A 156 -10.84 11.38 9.25
N THR A 157 -10.12 10.69 8.38
CA THR A 157 -8.98 9.82 8.72
C THR A 157 -7.79 10.14 7.81
N PRO A 158 -7.28 11.38 7.86
CA PRO A 158 -6.27 11.83 6.91
C PRO A 158 -4.99 11.04 7.04
N VAL A 159 -4.36 10.79 5.90
CA VAL A 159 -3.08 10.11 5.77
C VAL A 159 -1.98 11.15 5.51
N GLY A 160 -0.88 11.03 6.22
CA GLY A 160 0.29 11.88 6.03
C GLY A 160 1.45 11.17 5.35
N ARG A 161 2.34 11.93 4.72
CA ARG A 161 3.55 11.41 4.07
C ARG A 161 4.50 10.78 5.08
N GLY A 162 4.68 9.45 4.99
CA GLY A 162 5.46 8.66 5.93
C GLY A 162 4.64 7.94 7.00
N GLN A 163 3.31 8.06 6.96
CA GLN A 163 2.38 7.38 7.85
C GLN A 163 2.11 5.94 7.37
N ARG A 164 1.74 5.08 8.31
CA ARG A 164 1.24 3.72 8.07
C ARG A 164 -0.24 3.68 8.43
N GLU A 165 -1.12 3.72 7.45
CA GLU A 165 -2.56 3.69 7.68
C GLU A 165 -3.14 2.37 7.17
N LEU A 166 -3.70 1.57 8.08
CA LEU A 166 -4.27 0.27 7.75
C LEU A 166 -5.62 0.43 7.04
N VAL A 167 -5.83 -0.28 5.95
CA VAL A 167 -7.16 -0.45 5.32
C VAL A 167 -7.68 -1.83 5.64
N ILE A 168 -8.74 -1.91 6.46
CA ILE A 168 -9.23 -3.16 7.03
C ILE A 168 -10.71 -3.36 6.78
N GLY A 169 -11.14 -4.61 6.57
CA GLY A 169 -12.54 -4.99 6.39
C GLY A 169 -12.70 -6.30 5.63
N ASP A 170 -13.93 -6.76 5.47
CA ASP A 170 -14.27 -8.02 4.83
C ASP A 170 -13.94 -8.04 3.33
N ARG A 171 -14.08 -9.20 2.71
CA ARG A 171 -13.87 -9.38 1.25
C ARG A 171 -14.84 -8.53 0.43
N GLN A 172 -14.35 -7.99 -0.69
CA GLN A 172 -15.15 -7.36 -1.74
C GLN A 172 -15.95 -6.11 -1.31
N ILE A 173 -15.55 -5.43 -0.24
CA ILE A 173 -16.20 -4.19 0.24
C ILE A 173 -15.46 -2.91 -0.16
N GLY A 174 -14.49 -3.00 -1.10
CA GLY A 174 -13.86 -1.82 -1.69
C GLY A 174 -12.48 -1.45 -1.16
N LYS A 175 -11.79 -2.31 -0.36
CA LYS A 175 -10.44 -2.02 0.15
C LYS A 175 -9.44 -1.72 -0.98
N THR A 176 -9.30 -2.63 -1.93
CA THR A 176 -8.42 -2.46 -3.09
C THR A 176 -8.79 -1.22 -3.91
N ALA A 177 -10.09 -0.97 -4.13
CA ALA A 177 -10.55 0.20 -4.88
C ALA A 177 -10.11 1.51 -4.22
N LEU A 178 -10.27 1.63 -2.90
CA LEU A 178 -9.82 2.79 -2.13
C LEU A 178 -8.31 3.02 -2.26
N CYS A 179 -7.51 1.94 -2.22
CA CYS A 179 -6.07 2.03 -2.38
C CYS A 179 -5.65 2.38 -3.82
N VAL A 180 -6.37 1.88 -4.83
CA VAL A 180 -6.15 2.25 -6.23
C VAL A 180 -6.52 3.73 -6.46
N ASP A 181 -7.59 4.22 -5.85
CA ASP A 181 -7.95 5.64 -5.87
C ASP A 181 -6.83 6.51 -5.27
N ALA A 182 -6.22 6.06 -4.17
CA ALA A 182 -5.08 6.75 -3.57
C ALA A 182 -3.86 6.81 -4.51
N ILE A 183 -3.61 5.78 -5.33
CA ILE A 183 -2.57 5.82 -6.38
C ILE A 183 -2.96 6.81 -7.47
N ILE A 184 -4.19 6.75 -7.99
CA ILE A 184 -4.67 7.63 -9.06
C ILE A 184 -4.62 9.09 -8.61
N ALA A 185 -4.90 9.37 -7.34
CA ALA A 185 -4.84 10.70 -6.75
C ALA A 185 -3.43 11.34 -6.81
N GLN A 186 -2.37 10.53 -6.95
CA GLN A 186 -0.99 11.05 -7.02
C GLN A 186 -0.61 11.58 -8.42
N LYS A 187 -1.49 11.52 -9.41
CA LYS A 187 -1.19 11.84 -10.83
C LYS A 187 -0.48 13.18 -11.06
N ASN A 188 -0.70 14.17 -10.27
CA ASN A 188 -0.09 15.49 -10.44
C ASN A 188 0.75 15.89 -9.22
N THR A 189 1.27 14.90 -8.51
CA THR A 189 2.11 15.08 -7.34
C THR A 189 3.52 14.54 -7.60
N ASP A 190 4.39 14.68 -6.63
CA ASP A 190 5.76 14.18 -6.60
C ASP A 190 5.88 12.80 -5.92
N VAL A 191 4.79 12.04 -5.85
CA VAL A 191 4.73 10.76 -5.13
C VAL A 191 4.83 9.60 -6.11
N HIS A 192 5.87 8.78 -5.94
CA HIS A 192 6.07 7.52 -6.65
C HIS A 192 5.25 6.41 -5.99
N CYS A 193 4.59 5.56 -6.77
CA CYS A 193 3.70 4.56 -6.22
C CYS A 193 4.20 3.14 -6.42
N ILE A 194 4.03 2.30 -5.41
CA ILE A 194 4.31 0.87 -5.47
C ILE A 194 3.05 0.10 -5.07
N TYR A 195 2.55 -0.75 -5.96
CA TYR A 195 1.42 -1.62 -5.66
C TYR A 195 1.91 -3.07 -5.56
N VAL A 196 1.83 -3.66 -4.38
CA VAL A 196 2.24 -5.04 -4.12
C VAL A 196 1.02 -5.93 -4.03
N ALA A 197 0.79 -6.74 -5.06
CA ALA A 197 -0.27 -7.73 -5.10
C ALA A 197 0.23 -9.06 -4.52
N ILE A 198 -0.32 -9.49 -3.39
CA ILE A 198 0.12 -10.68 -2.66
C ILE A 198 -1.00 -11.72 -2.64
N GLY A 199 -0.76 -12.88 -3.22
CA GLY A 199 -1.72 -13.99 -3.23
C GLY A 199 -3.04 -13.65 -3.93
N GLN A 200 -3.05 -12.64 -4.81
CA GLN A 200 -4.22 -12.25 -5.60
C GLN A 200 -4.36 -13.14 -6.84
N LYS A 201 -5.57 -13.24 -7.37
CA LYS A 201 -5.78 -13.91 -8.67
C LYS A 201 -5.14 -13.10 -9.79
N LYS A 202 -4.50 -13.76 -10.76
CA LYS A 202 -3.91 -13.09 -11.93
C LYS A 202 -4.89 -12.15 -12.65
N SER A 203 -6.16 -12.55 -12.76
CA SER A 203 -7.22 -11.70 -13.35
C SER A 203 -7.48 -10.42 -12.54
N THR A 204 -7.44 -10.50 -11.22
CA THR A 204 -7.59 -9.31 -10.35
C THR A 204 -6.44 -8.35 -10.51
N VAL A 205 -5.21 -8.87 -10.54
CA VAL A 205 -4.01 -8.04 -10.78
C VAL A 205 -4.06 -7.37 -12.15
N ALA A 206 -4.45 -8.12 -13.18
CA ALA A 206 -4.62 -7.58 -14.54
C ALA A 206 -5.64 -6.44 -14.59
N LEU A 207 -6.78 -6.55 -13.88
CA LEU A 207 -7.78 -5.49 -13.78
C LEU A 207 -7.24 -4.25 -13.06
N VAL A 208 -6.46 -4.41 -11.99
CA VAL A 208 -5.82 -3.27 -11.30
C VAL A 208 -4.84 -2.57 -12.23
N VAL A 209 -3.95 -3.31 -12.90
CA VAL A 209 -2.99 -2.76 -13.87
C VAL A 209 -3.70 -2.02 -15.00
N GLU A 210 -4.79 -2.58 -15.52
CA GLU A 210 -5.58 -1.94 -16.59
C GLU A 210 -6.25 -0.65 -16.10
N ASN A 211 -6.81 -0.64 -14.90
CA ASN A 211 -7.38 0.56 -14.31
C ASN A 211 -6.32 1.65 -14.08
N LEU A 212 -5.16 1.30 -13.54
CA LEU A 212 -4.04 2.24 -13.38
C LEU A 212 -3.60 2.81 -14.74
N ARG A 213 -3.48 1.96 -15.77
CA ARG A 213 -3.13 2.39 -17.12
C ARG A 213 -4.16 3.33 -17.73
N LYS A 214 -5.45 2.99 -17.60
CA LYS A 214 -6.57 3.79 -18.10
C LYS A 214 -6.61 5.21 -17.54
N HIS A 215 -6.17 5.38 -16.28
CA HIS A 215 -6.11 6.68 -15.62
C HIS A 215 -4.73 7.36 -15.73
N GLY A 216 -3.77 6.76 -16.46
CA GLY A 216 -2.41 7.28 -16.61
C GLY A 216 -1.53 7.10 -15.36
N ALA A 217 -2.00 6.33 -14.37
CA ALA A 217 -1.28 6.14 -13.10
C ALA A 217 -0.13 5.12 -13.19
N MET A 218 -0.06 4.33 -14.25
CA MET A 218 1.09 3.43 -14.49
C MET A 218 2.39 4.18 -14.74
N GLU A 219 2.36 5.43 -15.18
CA GLU A 219 3.57 6.20 -15.50
C GLU A 219 4.47 6.42 -14.29
N TYR A 220 3.89 6.48 -13.08
CA TYR A 220 4.59 6.67 -11.81
C TYR A 220 4.36 5.51 -10.83
N THR A 221 3.91 4.35 -11.33
CA THR A 221 3.59 3.19 -10.48
C THR A 221 4.40 1.96 -10.90
N THR A 222 5.04 1.32 -9.93
CA THR A 222 5.61 -0.02 -10.07
C THR A 222 4.64 -1.04 -9.46
N VAL A 223 4.34 -2.11 -10.20
CA VAL A 223 3.48 -3.20 -9.72
C VAL A 223 4.34 -4.42 -9.43
N VAL A 224 4.35 -4.88 -8.17
CA VAL A 224 5.00 -6.13 -7.76
C VAL A 224 3.92 -7.18 -7.57
N ALA A 225 3.92 -8.23 -8.37
CA ALA A 225 2.85 -9.23 -8.37
C ALA A 225 3.38 -10.62 -8.00
N ALA A 226 2.93 -11.12 -6.84
CA ALA A 226 3.06 -12.51 -6.44
C ALA A 226 1.65 -13.11 -6.30
N CYS A 227 1.21 -13.77 -7.36
CA CYS A 227 -0.17 -14.24 -7.49
C CYS A 227 -0.43 -15.50 -6.66
N ALA A 228 -1.70 -15.86 -6.47
CA ALA A 228 -2.10 -17.06 -5.72
C ALA A 228 -1.61 -18.39 -6.32
N SER A 229 -1.21 -18.39 -7.61
CA SER A 229 -0.60 -19.54 -8.27
C SER A 229 0.91 -19.64 -8.09
N ASP A 230 1.53 -18.59 -7.54
CA ASP A 230 2.98 -18.56 -7.35
C ASP A 230 3.34 -19.20 -6.00
N PRO A 231 4.53 -19.78 -5.86
CA PRO A 231 4.96 -20.43 -4.62
C PRO A 231 4.88 -19.50 -3.40
N ALA A 232 4.60 -20.04 -2.22
CA ALA A 232 4.52 -19.28 -0.98
C ALA A 232 5.77 -18.42 -0.70
N PRO A 233 7.01 -18.84 -1.01
CA PRO A 233 8.18 -17.99 -0.93
C PRO A 233 8.07 -16.69 -1.72
N MET A 234 7.57 -16.75 -2.95
CA MET A 234 7.41 -15.56 -3.80
C MET A 234 6.38 -14.58 -3.22
N GLN A 235 5.27 -15.11 -2.69
CA GLN A 235 4.26 -14.29 -2.01
C GLN A 235 4.80 -13.65 -0.74
N TYR A 236 5.65 -14.37 0.00
CA TYR A 236 6.28 -13.85 1.20
C TYR A 236 7.26 -12.70 0.91
N VAL A 237 8.20 -12.89 -0.01
CA VAL A 237 9.26 -11.91 -0.29
C VAL A 237 8.77 -10.68 -1.03
N SER A 238 7.67 -10.77 -1.78
CA SER A 238 7.14 -9.67 -2.61
C SER A 238 6.88 -8.38 -1.82
N ALA A 239 6.41 -8.51 -0.57
CA ALA A 239 6.19 -7.36 0.31
C ALA A 239 7.50 -6.62 0.63
N PHE A 240 8.57 -7.36 0.92
CA PHE A 240 9.90 -6.80 1.19
C PHE A 240 10.53 -6.20 -0.08
N ALA A 241 10.35 -6.87 -1.21
CA ALA A 241 10.80 -6.37 -2.53
C ALA A 241 10.17 -5.01 -2.85
N GLY A 242 8.84 -4.91 -2.78
CA GLY A 242 8.12 -3.66 -2.99
C GLY A 242 8.53 -2.57 -2.00
N CYS A 243 8.72 -2.92 -0.73
CA CYS A 243 9.20 -2.00 0.29
C CYS A 243 10.56 -1.39 -0.09
N THR A 244 11.50 -2.23 -0.51
CA THR A 244 12.85 -1.79 -0.95
C THR A 244 12.78 -0.87 -2.16
N MET A 245 11.87 -1.12 -3.11
CA MET A 245 11.65 -0.22 -4.25
C MET A 245 11.12 1.15 -3.79
N GLY A 246 10.22 1.19 -2.81
CA GLY A 246 9.71 2.43 -2.24
C GLY A 246 10.75 3.19 -1.41
N GLU A 247 11.60 2.48 -0.68
CA GLU A 247 12.69 3.06 0.11
C GLU A 247 13.72 3.78 -0.76
N TYR A 248 13.94 3.32 -1.99
CA TYR A 248 14.82 4.00 -2.92
C TYR A 248 14.44 5.47 -3.07
N PHE A 249 13.18 5.76 -3.31
CA PHE A 249 12.69 7.13 -3.46
C PHE A 249 12.80 7.91 -2.13
N ARG A 250 12.36 7.31 -1.02
CA ARG A 250 12.47 7.91 0.31
C ARG A 250 13.90 8.33 0.64
N ASP A 251 14.87 7.44 0.41
CA ASP A 251 16.27 7.67 0.78
C ASP A 251 16.97 8.67 -0.15
N ASN A 252 16.40 8.92 -1.33
CA ASN A 252 16.84 9.95 -2.27
C ASN A 252 16.09 11.29 -2.10
N GLY A 253 15.42 11.50 -0.95
CA GLY A 253 14.71 12.76 -0.64
C GLY A 253 13.38 12.92 -1.38
N GLN A 254 12.87 11.87 -2.00
CA GLN A 254 11.60 11.84 -2.73
C GLN A 254 10.49 11.22 -1.86
N HIS A 255 9.29 11.15 -2.41
CA HIS A 255 8.13 10.62 -1.70
C HIS A 255 7.58 9.38 -2.41
N ALA A 256 7.28 8.34 -1.64
CA ALA A 256 6.66 7.14 -2.18
C ALA A 256 5.42 6.73 -1.37
N LEU A 257 4.46 6.13 -2.06
CA LEU A 257 3.29 5.48 -1.50
C LEU A 257 3.33 4.00 -1.85
N ILE A 258 3.30 3.13 -0.84
CA ILE A 258 3.25 1.68 -1.04
C ILE A 258 1.94 1.10 -0.53
N ILE A 259 1.37 0.22 -1.33
CA ILE A 259 0.15 -0.53 -1.01
C ILE A 259 0.50 -2.02 -0.92
N TYR A 260 0.12 -2.66 0.19
CA TYR A 260 0.26 -4.11 0.35
C TYR A 260 -1.12 -4.78 0.27
N ASP A 261 -1.45 -5.36 -0.86
CA ASP A 261 -2.75 -6.00 -1.12
C ASP A 261 -2.61 -7.53 -1.26
N ASP A 262 -2.69 -8.36 -0.21
CA ASP A 262 -2.90 -7.99 1.18
C ASP A 262 -1.91 -8.70 2.14
N LEU A 263 -1.70 -8.12 3.31
CA LEU A 263 -0.82 -8.70 4.32
C LEU A 263 -1.42 -9.92 5.03
N SER A 264 -2.74 -10.14 4.96
CA SER A 264 -3.36 -11.37 5.45
C SER A 264 -2.84 -12.58 4.68
N LYS A 265 -2.74 -12.49 3.36
CA LYS A 265 -2.18 -13.54 2.52
C LYS A 265 -0.67 -13.68 2.67
N GLN A 266 0.04 -12.57 2.87
CA GLN A 266 1.47 -12.61 3.20
C GLN A 266 1.71 -13.39 4.50
N ALA A 267 0.87 -13.17 5.53
CA ALA A 267 0.94 -13.93 6.78
C ALA A 267 0.67 -15.43 6.57
N VAL A 268 -0.32 -15.78 5.73
CA VAL A 268 -0.62 -17.18 5.39
C VAL A 268 0.56 -17.83 4.68
N SER A 269 1.17 -17.14 3.71
CA SER A 269 2.36 -17.64 3.01
C SER A 269 3.55 -17.84 3.95
N TYR A 270 3.73 -16.94 4.91
CA TYR A 270 4.78 -17.07 5.92
C TYR A 270 4.51 -18.24 6.90
N ARG A 271 3.24 -18.48 7.26
CA ARG A 271 2.83 -19.65 8.04
C ARG A 271 3.15 -20.94 7.29
N GLU A 272 2.78 -21.03 6.02
CA GLU A 272 3.07 -22.18 5.15
C GLU A 272 4.56 -22.45 5.08
N LEU A 273 5.38 -21.46 4.76
CA LEU A 273 6.83 -21.55 4.76
C LEU A 273 7.40 -22.05 6.08
N SER A 274 6.92 -21.50 7.19
CA SER A 274 7.41 -21.84 8.51
C SER A 274 7.09 -23.30 8.90
N MET A 275 5.91 -23.78 8.50
CA MET A 275 5.53 -25.18 8.72
C MET A 275 6.39 -26.14 7.86
N LEU A 276 6.62 -25.80 6.60
CA LEU A 276 7.46 -26.59 5.69
C LEU A 276 8.93 -26.64 6.16
N LEU A 277 9.42 -25.53 6.72
CA LEU A 277 10.73 -25.46 7.36
C LEU A 277 10.76 -26.07 8.78
N ARG A 278 9.65 -26.69 9.23
CA ARG A 278 9.51 -27.32 10.55
C ARG A 278 9.76 -26.38 11.74
N ARG A 279 9.50 -25.10 11.57
CA ARG A 279 9.53 -24.14 12.68
C ARG A 279 8.35 -24.41 13.62
N PRO A 280 8.53 -24.32 14.95
CA PRO A 280 7.46 -24.62 15.91
C PRO A 280 6.29 -23.64 15.72
N PRO A 281 5.04 -24.13 15.57
CA PRO A 281 3.87 -23.27 15.41
C PRO A 281 3.46 -22.65 16.74
N GLY A 282 2.97 -21.41 16.68
CA GLY A 282 2.30 -20.70 17.77
C GLY A 282 0.77 -20.62 17.58
N ARG A 283 0.19 -19.50 17.98
CA ARG A 283 -1.26 -19.23 17.85
C ARG A 283 -1.72 -19.33 16.40
N GLU A 284 -2.81 -20.03 16.15
CA GLU A 284 -3.40 -20.26 14.83
C GLU A 284 -2.40 -20.85 13.80
N ALA A 285 -1.44 -21.65 14.31
CA ALA A 285 -0.34 -22.23 13.56
C ALA A 285 0.63 -21.21 12.90
N TYR A 286 0.54 -19.92 13.23
CA TYR A 286 1.55 -18.96 12.83
C TYR A 286 2.84 -19.14 13.62
N PRO A 287 4.01 -18.88 13.02
CA PRO A 287 5.27 -18.91 13.76
C PRO A 287 5.32 -17.80 14.82
N GLY A 288 6.09 -18.00 15.89
CA GLY A 288 6.16 -17.06 17.02
C GLY A 288 6.63 -15.65 16.66
N ASP A 289 7.33 -15.52 15.55
CA ASP A 289 7.86 -14.24 15.03
C ASP A 289 6.96 -13.56 14.01
N ILE A 290 5.70 -13.97 13.83
CA ILE A 290 4.77 -13.37 12.86
C ILE A 290 4.55 -11.87 13.12
N PHE A 291 4.50 -11.46 14.38
CA PHE A 291 4.43 -10.04 14.74
C PHE A 291 5.67 -9.30 14.24
N PHE A 292 6.86 -9.83 14.51
CA PHE A 292 8.11 -9.25 14.04
C PHE A 292 8.20 -9.19 12.52
N ASN A 293 7.68 -10.21 11.82
CA ASN A 293 7.63 -10.23 10.35
C ASN A 293 6.92 -9.00 9.78
N HIS A 294 5.74 -8.65 10.29
CA HIS A 294 5.01 -7.47 9.83
C HIS A 294 5.60 -6.17 10.38
N SER A 295 6.06 -6.14 11.64
CA SER A 295 6.60 -4.91 12.23
C SER A 295 7.88 -4.46 11.54
N ARG A 296 8.81 -5.37 11.24
CA ARG A 296 10.05 -5.03 10.52
C ARG A 296 9.80 -4.54 9.09
N LEU A 297 8.69 -4.97 8.46
CA LEU A 297 8.26 -4.48 7.15
C LEU A 297 7.66 -3.07 7.27
N LEU A 298 6.66 -2.90 8.14
CA LEU A 298 5.90 -1.66 8.25
C LEU A 298 6.70 -0.52 8.90
N GLU A 299 7.63 -0.82 9.81
CA GLU A 299 8.51 0.19 10.40
C GLU A 299 9.47 0.83 9.38
N ARG A 300 9.66 0.25 8.23
CA ARG A 300 10.44 0.83 7.13
C ARG A 300 9.71 2.01 6.47
N ALA A 301 8.37 2.08 6.56
CA ALA A 301 7.60 3.25 6.16
C ALA A 301 7.80 4.37 7.21
N ALA A 302 8.32 5.51 6.76
CA ALA A 302 8.64 6.63 7.64
C ALA A 302 8.82 7.94 6.84
N LYS A 303 8.72 9.07 7.53
CA LYS A 303 9.21 10.38 7.09
C LYS A 303 10.61 10.56 7.62
N LEU A 304 11.59 10.79 6.75
CA LEU A 304 12.96 11.06 7.15
C LEU A 304 13.15 12.52 7.61
N SER A 305 14.19 12.73 8.42
CA SER A 305 14.59 14.06 8.87
C SER A 305 15.15 14.90 7.71
N ASP A 306 15.15 16.23 7.90
CA ASP A 306 15.66 17.16 6.88
C ASP A 306 17.14 16.92 6.57
N ALA A 307 17.93 16.47 7.56
CA ALA A 307 19.32 16.09 7.37
C ALA A 307 19.53 14.90 6.42
N LEU A 308 18.49 14.07 6.23
CA LEU A 308 18.46 12.92 5.32
C LEU A 308 17.62 13.17 4.06
N GLY A 309 17.37 14.44 3.72
CA GLY A 309 16.67 14.83 2.50
C GLY A 309 15.15 14.88 2.64
N ALA A 310 14.58 14.69 3.84
CA ALA A 310 13.14 14.80 4.12
C ALA A 310 12.22 13.90 3.25
N GLY A 311 12.75 12.83 2.66
CA GLY A 311 11.96 11.89 1.88
C GLY A 311 10.96 11.11 2.75
N SER A 312 9.99 10.46 2.12
CA SER A 312 8.98 9.68 2.84
C SER A 312 8.57 8.42 2.10
N LEU A 313 8.24 7.38 2.88
CA LEU A 313 7.54 6.19 2.40
C LEU A 313 6.26 6.04 3.22
N THR A 314 5.12 6.24 2.58
CA THR A 314 3.78 6.09 3.17
C THR A 314 3.26 4.69 2.87
N ALA A 315 2.72 3.98 3.85
CA ALA A 315 2.23 2.62 3.66
C ALA A 315 0.72 2.51 3.91
N LEU A 316 0.03 1.88 2.96
CA LEU A 316 -1.37 1.45 3.09
C LEU A 316 -1.43 -0.08 3.05
N PRO A 317 -1.16 -0.77 4.16
CA PRO A 317 -1.39 -2.21 4.24
C PRO A 317 -2.90 -2.51 4.23
N ILE A 318 -3.27 -3.59 3.53
CA ILE A 318 -4.64 -4.11 3.53
C ILE A 318 -4.66 -5.37 4.39
N ILE A 319 -5.65 -5.44 5.28
CA ILE A 319 -5.99 -6.65 6.05
C ILE A 319 -7.43 -7.05 5.74
N GLU A 320 -7.62 -8.35 5.55
CA GLU A 320 -8.92 -8.95 5.34
C GLU A 320 -9.46 -9.50 6.65
N THR A 321 -10.69 -9.10 7.02
CA THR A 321 -11.44 -9.67 8.12
C THR A 321 -12.44 -10.70 7.65
N GLN A 322 -12.94 -11.51 8.57
CA GLN A 322 -14.06 -12.42 8.36
C GLN A 322 -15.20 -12.00 9.29
N ALA A 323 -16.38 -11.76 8.73
CA ALA A 323 -17.56 -11.32 9.45
C ALA A 323 -17.32 -10.07 10.35
N GLY A 324 -16.45 -9.15 9.90
CA GLY A 324 -16.13 -7.93 10.63
C GLY A 324 -15.27 -8.11 11.88
N ASP A 325 -14.72 -9.31 12.12
CA ASP A 325 -13.92 -9.58 13.33
C ASP A 325 -12.53 -8.94 13.25
N VAL A 326 -12.41 -7.76 13.86
CA VAL A 326 -11.13 -7.03 14.03
C VAL A 326 -10.31 -7.55 15.21
N SER A 327 -10.88 -8.42 16.06
CA SER A 327 -10.20 -8.99 17.23
C SER A 327 -9.39 -10.26 16.91
N ALA A 328 -9.47 -10.75 15.68
CA ALA A 328 -8.68 -11.87 15.18
C ALA A 328 -7.17 -11.59 15.28
N PHE A 329 -6.34 -12.64 15.25
CA PHE A 329 -4.93 -12.56 15.59
C PHE A 329 -4.13 -11.63 14.66
N ILE A 330 -4.23 -11.79 13.35
CA ILE A 330 -3.48 -10.96 12.40
C ILE A 330 -4.01 -9.52 12.36
N PRO A 331 -5.32 -9.24 12.27
CA PRO A 331 -5.87 -7.89 12.40
C PRO A 331 -5.35 -7.13 13.62
N THR A 332 -5.44 -7.73 14.81
CA THR A 332 -4.98 -7.10 16.07
C THR A 332 -3.50 -6.73 16.04
N ASN A 333 -2.66 -7.64 15.52
CA ASN A 333 -1.23 -7.38 15.37
C ASN A 333 -0.97 -6.17 14.46
N VAL A 334 -1.61 -6.11 13.29
CA VAL A 334 -1.35 -5.04 12.32
C VAL A 334 -1.94 -3.70 12.78
N ILE A 335 -3.12 -3.68 13.43
CA ILE A 335 -3.67 -2.47 14.07
C ILE A 335 -2.68 -1.86 15.08
N SER A 336 -1.99 -2.72 15.86
CA SER A 336 -1.03 -2.25 16.87
C SER A 336 0.25 -1.65 16.26
N MET A 337 0.63 -2.07 15.06
CA MET A 337 1.85 -1.62 14.35
C MET A 337 1.64 -0.38 13.49
N THR A 338 0.40 -0.04 13.19
CA THR A 338 0.05 1.05 12.29
C THR A 338 -0.32 2.33 13.04
N ASP A 339 -0.29 3.46 12.36
CA ASP A 339 -0.59 4.78 12.91
C ASP A 339 -2.09 5.13 12.82
N GLY A 340 -2.92 4.12 12.62
CA GLY A 340 -4.36 4.19 12.51
C GLY A 340 -4.92 3.19 11.52
N GLN A 341 -6.23 3.22 11.35
CA GLN A 341 -6.94 2.35 10.41
C GLN A 341 -8.16 3.03 9.78
N VAL A 342 -8.40 2.73 8.51
CA VAL A 342 -9.65 2.95 7.79
C VAL A 342 -10.42 1.65 7.81
N TYR A 343 -11.49 1.59 8.58
CA TYR A 343 -12.35 0.39 8.70
C TYR A 343 -13.51 0.47 7.72
N LEU A 344 -13.58 -0.47 6.79
CA LEU A 344 -14.71 -0.63 5.89
C LEU A 344 -15.69 -1.66 6.46
N GLU A 345 -16.97 -1.27 6.52
CA GLU A 345 -18.04 -2.04 7.15
C GLU A 345 -18.99 -2.64 6.10
N PRO A 346 -19.25 -3.96 6.13
CA PRO A 346 -20.15 -4.62 5.17
C PRO A 346 -21.57 -4.05 5.19
N SER A 347 -22.12 -3.73 6.36
CA SER A 347 -23.46 -3.18 6.50
C SER A 347 -23.63 -1.85 5.75
N LEU A 348 -22.65 -0.96 5.82
CA LEU A 348 -22.64 0.30 5.07
C LEU A 348 -22.52 0.06 3.56
N PHE A 349 -21.66 -0.89 3.16
CA PHE A 349 -21.48 -1.22 1.75
C PHE A 349 -22.77 -1.71 1.09
N PHE A 350 -23.49 -2.62 1.75
CA PHE A 350 -24.75 -3.16 1.25
C PHE A 350 -25.90 -2.14 1.37
N ALA A 351 -25.83 -1.20 2.30
CA ALA A 351 -26.76 -0.06 2.37
C ALA A 351 -26.49 1.01 1.29
N GLY A 352 -25.48 0.82 0.43
CA GLY A 352 -25.16 1.76 -0.66
C GLY A 352 -24.28 2.94 -0.26
N VAL A 353 -23.73 2.95 0.95
CA VAL A 353 -22.72 3.94 1.37
C VAL A 353 -21.36 3.47 0.88
N ARG A 354 -20.82 4.15 -0.13
CA ARG A 354 -19.55 3.80 -0.77
C ARG A 354 -18.71 5.05 -1.00
N PRO A 355 -17.46 5.07 -0.45
CA PRO A 355 -16.77 4.03 0.32
C PRO A 355 -17.46 3.75 1.66
N ALA A 356 -17.44 2.48 2.09
CA ALA A 356 -18.18 1.97 3.24
C ALA A 356 -17.41 2.22 4.57
N ILE A 357 -16.92 3.43 4.78
CA ILE A 357 -16.04 3.79 5.90
C ILE A 357 -16.87 3.96 7.17
N ASN A 358 -16.56 3.16 8.18
CA ASN A 358 -17.10 3.35 9.52
C ASN A 358 -16.32 4.44 10.25
N VAL A 359 -16.93 5.60 10.42
CA VAL A 359 -16.30 6.79 11.06
C VAL A 359 -15.96 6.55 12.53
N GLY A 360 -16.71 5.72 13.23
CA GLY A 360 -16.48 5.42 14.66
C GLY A 360 -15.25 4.54 14.89
N LEU A 361 -15.03 3.54 14.03
CA LEU A 361 -13.93 2.58 14.13
C LEU A 361 -12.67 3.01 13.36
N SER A 362 -12.80 3.96 12.45
CA SER A 362 -11.67 4.50 11.69
C SER A 362 -10.95 5.59 12.47
N VAL A 363 -9.64 5.52 12.57
CA VAL A 363 -8.81 6.43 13.36
C VAL A 363 -7.52 6.73 12.63
N SER A 364 -7.12 8.00 12.54
CA SER A 364 -5.76 8.41 12.20
C SER A 364 -5.07 8.98 13.44
N ARG A 365 -3.95 8.39 13.85
CA ARG A 365 -3.16 8.90 14.99
C ARG A 365 -2.37 10.17 14.66
N VAL A 366 -2.14 10.43 13.38
CA VAL A 366 -1.54 11.68 12.88
C VAL A 366 -2.62 12.78 12.83
N GLY A 367 -3.81 12.43 12.37
CA GLY A 367 -4.98 13.29 12.39
C GLY A 367 -4.73 14.62 11.67
N GLY A 368 -5.19 15.73 12.28
CA GLY A 368 -5.09 17.04 11.69
C GLY A 368 -3.67 17.52 11.32
N ALA A 369 -2.58 16.91 11.84
CA ALA A 369 -1.23 17.24 11.40
C ALA A 369 -0.99 16.90 9.91
N ALA A 370 -1.72 15.92 9.39
CA ALA A 370 -1.71 15.51 7.98
C ALA A 370 -2.75 16.24 7.11
N GLN A 371 -3.35 17.32 7.59
CA GLN A 371 -4.32 18.11 6.84
C GLN A 371 -3.84 19.53 6.64
N VAL A 372 -4.16 20.10 5.47
CA VAL A 372 -4.04 21.53 5.24
C VAL A 372 -5.07 22.33 6.07
N LYS A 373 -4.80 23.60 6.31
CA LYS A 373 -5.69 24.45 7.14
C LYS A 373 -7.11 24.51 6.59
N ALA A 374 -7.28 24.62 5.28
CA ALA A 374 -8.59 24.66 4.63
C ALA A 374 -9.42 23.41 4.95
N MET A 375 -8.83 22.22 4.86
CA MET A 375 -9.52 20.97 5.21
C MET A 375 -9.89 20.92 6.71
N LYS A 376 -8.98 21.33 7.60
CA LYS A 376 -9.27 21.40 9.05
C LYS A 376 -10.44 22.33 9.37
N GLN A 377 -10.54 23.46 8.68
CA GLN A 377 -11.61 24.45 8.89
C GLN A 377 -12.99 23.88 8.53
N VAL A 378 -13.08 23.01 7.52
CA VAL A 378 -14.36 22.48 7.05
C VAL A 378 -14.70 21.11 7.69
N ALA A 379 -13.70 20.29 7.99
CA ALA A 379 -13.89 18.93 8.48
C ALA A 379 -13.84 18.83 10.03
N GLY A 380 -13.53 19.93 10.73
CA GLY A 380 -13.31 19.91 12.17
C GLY A 380 -14.46 19.35 13.00
N THR A 381 -15.70 19.60 12.60
CA THR A 381 -16.92 19.08 13.27
C THR A 381 -17.52 17.87 12.59
N LEU A 382 -17.13 17.57 11.35
CA LEU A 382 -17.76 16.56 10.50
C LEU A 382 -17.90 15.19 11.17
N ARG A 383 -16.87 14.77 11.88
CA ARG A 383 -16.85 13.50 12.61
C ARG A 383 -17.88 13.46 13.74
N LEU A 384 -18.00 14.55 14.46
CA LEU A 384 -18.99 14.70 15.54
C LEU A 384 -20.40 14.75 14.96
N ASP A 385 -20.62 15.53 13.92
CA ASP A 385 -21.92 15.67 13.26
C ASP A 385 -22.43 14.32 12.73
N LEU A 386 -21.55 13.51 12.14
CA LEU A 386 -21.89 12.16 11.66
C LEU A 386 -22.12 11.15 12.80
N ALA A 387 -21.40 11.27 13.93
CA ALA A 387 -21.65 10.44 15.10
C ALA A 387 -23.01 10.75 15.71
N GLN A 388 -23.35 12.02 15.89
CA GLN A 388 -24.66 12.47 16.37
C GLN A 388 -25.78 12.02 15.43
N TYR A 389 -25.59 12.18 14.13
CA TYR A 389 -26.56 11.70 13.13
C TYR A 389 -26.84 10.20 13.29
N ARG A 390 -25.82 9.36 13.46
CA ARG A 390 -26.00 7.90 13.63
C ARG A 390 -26.81 7.57 14.88
N GLU A 391 -26.55 8.23 15.98
CA GLU A 391 -27.29 8.05 17.23
C GLU A 391 -28.76 8.47 17.06
N LEU A 392 -28.98 9.66 16.50
CA LEU A 392 -30.33 10.19 16.28
C LEU A 392 -31.12 9.36 15.25
N ALA A 393 -30.49 8.89 14.17
CA ALA A 393 -31.11 8.02 13.17
C ALA A 393 -31.57 6.69 13.77
N ALA A 394 -30.78 6.11 14.70
CA ALA A 394 -31.19 4.91 15.42
C ALA A 394 -32.43 5.17 16.30
N PHE A 395 -32.51 6.31 17.00
CA PHE A 395 -33.67 6.69 17.81
C PHE A 395 -34.92 7.01 16.98
N SER A 396 -34.75 7.70 15.83
CA SER A 396 -35.87 8.09 14.96
C SER A 396 -36.63 6.88 14.40
N SER A 397 -35.97 5.75 14.27
CA SER A 397 -36.61 4.49 13.81
C SER A 397 -37.66 3.94 14.80
N PHE A 398 -37.65 4.40 16.04
CA PHE A 398 -38.62 3.99 17.06
C PHE A 398 -39.85 4.91 17.22
N GLY A 399 -40.04 5.90 16.30
CA GLY A 399 -41.31 6.64 16.15
C GLY A 399 -41.58 7.72 17.21
N SER A 400 -40.54 8.38 17.75
CA SER A 400 -40.74 9.54 18.63
C SER A 400 -40.97 10.82 17.84
N ASP A 401 -41.84 11.70 18.31
CA ASP A 401 -41.96 13.08 17.81
C ASP A 401 -40.64 13.81 18.08
N LEU A 402 -39.96 14.18 16.99
CA LEU A 402 -38.65 14.87 17.09
C LEU A 402 -38.89 16.38 17.11
N ASP A 403 -38.15 17.09 17.94
CA ASP A 403 -38.13 18.55 17.90
C ASP A 403 -37.49 19.10 16.62
N ALA A 404 -37.73 20.36 16.31
CA ALA A 404 -37.23 20.99 15.08
C ALA A 404 -35.68 21.02 14.98
N ALA A 405 -34.98 21.11 16.12
CA ALA A 405 -33.53 21.13 16.16
C ALA A 405 -32.95 19.72 15.81
N THR A 406 -33.52 18.69 16.42
CA THR A 406 -33.15 17.29 16.14
C THR A 406 -33.47 16.92 14.71
N GLN A 407 -34.63 17.37 14.15
CA GLN A 407 -34.96 17.17 12.75
C GLN A 407 -33.97 17.85 11.81
N ALA A 408 -33.52 19.06 12.12
CA ALA A 408 -32.50 19.77 11.35
C ALA A 408 -31.13 19.04 11.38
N GLN A 409 -30.75 18.46 12.52
CA GLN A 409 -29.53 17.66 12.64
C GLN A 409 -29.61 16.38 11.82
N LEU A 410 -30.73 15.68 11.84
CA LEU A 410 -30.96 14.49 11.01
C LEU A 410 -30.90 14.84 9.53
N THR A 411 -31.56 15.91 9.12
CA THR A 411 -31.56 16.41 7.74
C THR A 411 -30.15 16.70 7.27
N ARG A 412 -29.37 17.42 8.07
CA ARG A 412 -27.97 17.74 7.73
C ARG A 412 -27.10 16.49 7.68
N GLY A 413 -27.19 15.60 8.69
CA GLY A 413 -26.41 14.37 8.77
C GLY A 413 -26.65 13.45 7.56
N GLU A 414 -27.88 13.33 7.11
CA GLU A 414 -28.24 12.57 5.91
C GLU A 414 -27.56 13.11 4.65
N ARG A 415 -27.52 14.46 4.48
CA ARG A 415 -26.85 15.11 3.37
C ARG A 415 -25.34 14.94 3.47
N LEU A 416 -24.76 15.04 4.68
CA LEU A 416 -23.33 14.80 4.89
C LEU A 416 -22.94 13.36 4.52
N VAL A 417 -23.73 12.36 4.88
CA VAL A 417 -23.50 10.97 4.45
C VAL A 417 -23.53 10.86 2.93
N GLU A 418 -24.49 11.52 2.27
CA GLU A 418 -24.65 11.44 0.81
C GLU A 418 -23.47 12.07 0.07
N ILE A 419 -23.03 13.28 0.46
CA ILE A 419 -21.90 13.94 -0.22
C ILE A 419 -20.55 13.26 0.04
N LEU A 420 -20.43 12.43 1.06
CA LEU A 420 -19.24 11.64 1.30
C LEU A 420 -19.17 10.37 0.45
N LYS A 421 -20.26 9.98 -0.21
CA LYS A 421 -20.23 8.93 -1.22
C LYS A 421 -19.42 9.38 -2.43
N GLN A 422 -18.74 8.43 -3.03
CA GLN A 422 -17.84 8.70 -4.16
C GLN A 422 -17.72 7.46 -5.04
N PRO A 423 -17.86 7.59 -6.37
CA PRO A 423 -17.62 6.50 -7.31
C PRO A 423 -16.16 6.04 -7.27
N GLN A 424 -15.93 4.78 -7.60
CA GLN A 424 -14.57 4.23 -7.75
C GLN A 424 -13.83 4.88 -8.92
N TYR A 425 -12.52 4.99 -8.79
CA TYR A 425 -11.61 5.52 -9.80
C TYR A 425 -11.87 6.99 -10.19
N GLN A 426 -12.43 7.74 -9.25
CA GLN A 426 -12.70 9.17 -9.39
C GLN A 426 -12.21 9.94 -8.15
N PRO A 427 -10.91 9.90 -7.85
CA PRO A 427 -10.37 10.68 -6.74
C PRO A 427 -10.54 12.18 -7.02
N LEU A 428 -10.87 12.93 -5.98
CA LEU A 428 -11.10 14.37 -6.06
C LEU A 428 -9.91 15.14 -5.52
N PRO A 429 -9.51 16.26 -6.16
CA PRO A 429 -8.51 17.15 -5.63
C PRO A 429 -9.01 17.91 -4.40
N MET A 430 -8.10 18.34 -3.55
CA MET A 430 -8.36 18.90 -2.22
C MET A 430 -9.34 20.09 -2.28
N GLU A 431 -9.19 20.99 -3.24
CA GLU A 431 -10.04 22.19 -3.38
C GLU A 431 -11.51 21.85 -3.66
N LYS A 432 -11.78 20.79 -4.44
CA LYS A 432 -13.14 20.28 -4.69
C LYS A 432 -13.71 19.61 -3.44
N GLN A 433 -12.91 18.81 -2.76
CA GLN A 433 -13.32 18.18 -1.49
C GLN A 433 -13.69 19.22 -0.44
N VAL A 434 -12.83 20.22 -0.22
CA VAL A 434 -13.06 21.33 0.74
C VAL A 434 -14.36 22.05 0.41
N THR A 435 -14.62 22.33 -0.87
CA THR A 435 -15.79 23.09 -1.31
C THR A 435 -17.10 22.36 -1.02
N ILE A 436 -17.20 21.08 -1.34
CA ILE A 436 -18.45 20.34 -1.10
C ILE A 436 -18.67 20.05 0.39
N ILE A 437 -17.60 19.77 1.14
CA ILE A 437 -17.69 19.59 2.60
C ILE A 437 -18.10 20.91 3.27
N PHE A 438 -17.57 22.04 2.82
CA PHE A 438 -17.99 23.36 3.28
C PHE A 438 -19.49 23.58 3.03
N ALA A 439 -19.98 23.27 1.83
CA ALA A 439 -21.39 23.39 1.50
C ALA A 439 -22.28 22.55 2.44
N GLY A 440 -21.87 21.31 2.73
CA GLY A 440 -22.58 20.42 3.65
C GLY A 440 -22.55 20.90 5.09
N THR A 441 -21.39 21.20 5.64
CA THR A 441 -21.22 21.59 7.04
C THR A 441 -21.83 22.95 7.36
N LYS A 442 -21.86 23.88 6.39
CA LYS A 442 -22.51 25.19 6.54
C LYS A 442 -24.03 25.20 6.23
N GLY A 443 -24.62 24.05 5.90
CA GLY A 443 -26.08 23.89 5.72
C GLY A 443 -26.62 24.35 4.38
N PHE A 444 -25.77 24.62 3.38
CA PHE A 444 -26.26 24.99 2.04
C PHE A 444 -27.01 23.85 1.33
N LEU A 445 -26.82 22.60 1.77
CA LEU A 445 -27.45 21.42 1.21
C LEU A 445 -28.75 21.03 1.89
N ASP A 446 -29.09 21.59 3.05
CA ASP A 446 -30.23 21.16 3.88
C ASP A 446 -31.58 21.25 3.13
N LYS A 447 -31.72 22.19 2.22
CA LYS A 447 -32.93 22.45 1.43
C LYS A 447 -33.09 21.52 0.19
N PHE A 448 -32.07 20.74 -0.15
CA PHE A 448 -32.12 19.89 -1.34
C PHE A 448 -32.46 18.43 -0.98
N PRO A 449 -33.25 17.75 -1.83
CA PRO A 449 -33.49 16.31 -1.68
C PRO A 449 -32.18 15.51 -1.85
N VAL A 450 -32.01 14.45 -1.06
CA VAL A 450 -30.80 13.61 -1.02
C VAL A 450 -30.45 13.05 -2.40
N ASN A 451 -31.43 12.63 -3.18
CA ASN A 451 -31.25 12.06 -4.52
C ASN A 451 -30.74 13.05 -5.57
N THR A 452 -30.71 14.34 -5.26
CA THR A 452 -30.19 15.38 -6.17
C THR A 452 -28.77 15.82 -5.86
N LEU A 453 -28.19 15.37 -4.72
CA LEU A 453 -26.91 15.86 -4.26
C LEU A 453 -25.71 15.42 -5.11
N ALA A 454 -25.78 14.26 -5.75
CA ALA A 454 -24.76 13.84 -6.70
C ALA A 454 -24.67 14.79 -7.92
N ASP A 455 -25.83 15.15 -8.47
CA ASP A 455 -25.91 16.14 -9.56
C ASP A 455 -25.46 17.53 -9.07
N TYR A 456 -25.92 17.92 -7.86
CA TYR A 456 -25.51 19.18 -7.24
C TYR A 456 -23.98 19.31 -7.16
N GLU A 457 -23.31 18.27 -6.69
CA GLU A 457 -21.84 18.26 -6.56
C GLU A 457 -21.16 18.47 -7.92
N GLN A 458 -21.55 17.74 -8.94
CA GLN A 458 -20.94 17.85 -10.27
C GLN A 458 -21.22 19.19 -10.94
N GLU A 459 -22.47 19.66 -10.87
CA GLU A 459 -22.87 20.95 -11.44
C GLU A 459 -22.23 22.12 -10.68
N LEU A 460 -22.06 22.01 -9.35
CA LEU A 460 -21.35 23.00 -8.54
C LEU A 460 -19.90 23.19 -9.00
N TYR A 461 -19.17 22.08 -9.22
CA TYR A 461 -17.80 22.17 -9.67
C TYR A 461 -17.71 22.85 -11.04
N SER A 462 -18.56 22.47 -11.98
CA SER A 462 -18.64 23.10 -13.31
C SER A 462 -19.00 24.58 -13.23
N TYR A 463 -19.93 24.94 -12.33
CA TYR A 463 -20.32 26.33 -12.10
C TYR A 463 -19.18 27.18 -11.57
N ILE A 464 -18.43 26.66 -10.58
CA ILE A 464 -17.28 27.38 -10.01
C ILE A 464 -16.16 27.53 -11.05
N GLU A 465 -15.86 26.47 -11.80
CA GLU A 465 -14.85 26.53 -12.87
C GLU A 465 -15.20 27.56 -13.95
N ALA A 466 -16.46 27.74 -14.26
CA ALA A 466 -16.93 28.70 -15.28
C ALA A 466 -17.05 30.12 -14.77
N ASN A 467 -17.50 30.35 -13.52
CA ASN A 467 -17.88 31.68 -13.03
C ASN A 467 -16.91 32.29 -12.00
N GLU A 468 -16.28 31.42 -11.16
CA GLU A 468 -15.42 31.81 -10.03
C GLU A 468 -14.20 30.90 -9.89
N PRO A 469 -13.42 30.64 -10.96
CA PRO A 469 -12.29 29.72 -10.92
C PRO A 469 -11.23 30.09 -9.89
N SER A 470 -11.17 31.37 -9.52
CA SER A 470 -10.29 31.90 -8.48
C SER A 470 -10.48 31.23 -7.12
N ILE A 471 -11.66 30.65 -6.81
CA ILE A 471 -11.92 29.91 -5.57
C ILE A 471 -11.03 28.66 -5.50
N PHE A 472 -11.02 27.86 -6.54
CA PHE A 472 -10.18 26.67 -6.58
C PHE A 472 -8.69 26.99 -6.64
N THR A 473 -8.30 27.97 -7.43
CA THR A 473 -6.90 28.44 -7.52
C THR A 473 -6.39 28.91 -6.15
N GLU A 474 -7.18 29.73 -5.45
CA GLU A 474 -6.79 30.27 -4.14
C GLU A 474 -6.74 29.18 -3.06
N LEU A 475 -7.68 28.21 -3.06
CA LEU A 475 -7.65 27.07 -2.18
C LEU A 475 -6.42 26.18 -2.43
N HIS A 476 -6.08 25.95 -3.70
CA HIS A 476 -4.91 25.17 -4.08
C HIS A 476 -3.59 25.81 -3.63
N GLU A 477 -3.43 27.12 -3.90
CA GLU A 477 -2.18 27.84 -3.62
C GLU A 477 -2.00 28.17 -2.13
N LYS A 478 -3.05 28.71 -1.48
CA LYS A 478 -2.96 29.19 -0.10
C LYS A 478 -3.27 28.11 0.95
N GLN A 479 -4.01 27.08 0.57
CA GLN A 479 -4.38 25.93 1.43
C GLN A 479 -5.08 26.37 2.75
N VAL A 480 -5.73 27.54 2.73
CA VAL A 480 -6.46 28.12 3.87
C VAL A 480 -7.69 28.87 3.36
N ILE A 481 -8.78 28.81 4.10
CA ILE A 481 -9.98 29.64 3.84
C ILE A 481 -9.81 30.94 4.61
N SER A 482 -9.48 32.02 3.88
CA SER A 482 -9.46 33.37 4.45
C SER A 482 -10.90 33.88 4.66
N PRO A 483 -11.15 34.89 5.51
CA PRO A 483 -12.47 35.49 5.65
C PRO A 483 -13.07 35.99 4.33
N GLU A 484 -12.24 36.57 3.46
CA GLU A 484 -12.66 37.03 2.14
C GLU A 484 -13.06 35.87 1.23
N LEU A 485 -12.27 34.79 1.23
CA LEU A 485 -12.59 33.59 0.47
C LEU A 485 -13.85 32.91 1.00
N GLU A 486 -14.03 32.85 2.31
CA GLU A 486 -15.25 32.29 2.94
C GLU A 486 -16.51 33.04 2.47
N GLU A 487 -16.49 34.35 2.47
CA GLU A 487 -17.63 35.16 2.02
C GLU A 487 -17.91 34.97 0.51
N ARG A 488 -16.87 34.89 -0.32
CA ARG A 488 -17.03 34.54 -1.74
C ARG A 488 -17.65 33.17 -1.94
N MET A 489 -17.14 32.15 -1.22
CA MET A 489 -17.68 30.79 -1.26
C MET A 489 -19.16 30.77 -0.86
N LYS A 490 -19.53 31.45 0.25
CA LYS A 490 -20.93 31.54 0.69
C LYS A 490 -21.82 32.18 -0.38
N LYS A 491 -21.38 33.30 -0.97
CA LYS A 491 -22.11 34.00 -2.04
C LYS A 491 -22.29 33.08 -3.27
N THR A 492 -21.21 32.45 -3.70
CA THR A 492 -21.23 31.54 -4.85
C THR A 492 -22.17 30.35 -4.64
N LEU A 493 -22.09 29.71 -3.45
CA LEU A 493 -22.98 28.61 -3.08
C LEU A 493 -24.45 29.05 -2.98
N ALA A 494 -24.75 30.23 -2.46
CA ALA A 494 -26.10 30.76 -2.41
C ALA A 494 -26.68 30.99 -3.82
N THR A 495 -25.89 31.68 -4.68
CA THR A 495 -26.29 31.95 -6.07
C THR A 495 -26.47 30.68 -6.88
N PHE A 496 -25.51 29.73 -6.76
CA PHE A 496 -25.62 28.43 -7.43
C PHE A 496 -26.82 27.64 -6.92
N GLY A 497 -27.06 27.65 -5.60
CA GLY A 497 -28.19 26.93 -5.00
C GLY A 497 -29.55 27.40 -5.55
N GLU A 498 -29.75 28.69 -5.77
CA GLU A 498 -30.99 29.21 -6.39
C GLU A 498 -31.08 28.80 -7.88
N THR A 499 -29.96 28.88 -8.60
CA THR A 499 -29.92 28.42 -10.01
C THR A 499 -30.24 26.92 -10.13
N PHE A 500 -29.62 26.10 -9.30
CA PHE A 500 -29.83 24.65 -9.29
C PHE A 500 -31.27 24.30 -8.94
N LYS A 501 -31.86 24.99 -7.93
CA LYS A 501 -33.27 24.84 -7.56
C LYS A 501 -34.19 25.11 -8.73
N ALA A 502 -33.96 26.23 -9.45
CA ALA A 502 -34.75 26.60 -10.61
C ALA A 502 -34.60 25.59 -11.77
N THR A 503 -33.38 25.13 -12.04
CA THR A 503 -33.08 24.19 -13.13
C THR A 503 -33.73 22.81 -12.89
N LYS A 504 -33.72 22.32 -11.65
CA LYS A 504 -34.31 21.02 -11.28
C LYS A 504 -35.80 21.10 -10.95
N GLY A 505 -36.43 22.28 -11.00
CA GLY A 505 -37.84 22.47 -10.67
C GLY A 505 -38.21 22.10 -9.22
N LEU A 506 -37.27 22.31 -8.32
CA LEU A 506 -37.46 22.06 -6.88
C LEU A 506 -38.18 23.25 -6.22
N ASN A 507 -39.26 22.99 -5.53
CA ASN A 507 -40.07 24.02 -4.83
C ASN A 507 -39.46 24.41 -3.48
#